data_c6396584d67ecd4d247dfca7a32381fb
#
_entry.id   c6396584d67ecd4d247dfca7a32381fb
#
_cell.length_a   1.000
_cell.length_b   1.000
_cell.length_c   1.000
_cell.angle_alpha   90.00
_cell.angle_beta   90.00
_cell.angle_gamma   90.00
#
_symmetry.space_group_name_H-M   'P 1'
#
loop_
_entity.id
_entity.type
_entity.pdbx_description
1 polymer ?
#
loop_
_entity_poly.entity_id
_entity_poly.type
_entity_poly.pdbx_seq_one_letter_code
_entity_poly.pdbx_strand_id
1 'polypeptide(L)'
;MLRSAISAALIGAAVGSVLAGGVLLARAQTPAAAAAGVGIDNFTFNPQTVTVKAGTTVTWTNKDDIPHGIAATNNAFKRSQALDTDDSFSFTFTTPGTYQYFCYIHPHMTGTIVVEAATGSNTTP
;
A
#
# COMPACT_ATOMS: atom_id res chain seq x y z
N MET A 1 79.40 -25.20 33.51
CA MET A 1 78.82 -23.95 32.98
C MET A 1 77.57 -24.30 32.27
N LEU A 2 76.48 -23.82 32.84
CA LEU A 2 75.13 -24.12 32.43
C LEU A 2 74.72 -23.42 31.16
N ARG A 3 73.98 -24.09 30.33
CA ARG A 3 73.14 -23.47 29.34
C ARG A 3 71.80 -24.12 29.34
N SER A 4 70.87 -23.42 29.92
CA SER A 4 69.48 -23.78 29.90
C SER A 4 68.88 -23.51 28.51
N ALA A 5 68.38 -24.52 27.93
CA ALA A 5 67.58 -24.40 26.72
C ALA A 5 66.16 -24.14 27.15
N ILE A 6 65.63 -22.98 26.79
CA ILE A 6 64.26 -22.64 26.99
C ILE A 6 63.46 -23.09 25.79
N SER A 7 62.69 -24.13 26.00
CA SER A 7 61.69 -24.55 24.99
C SER A 7 60.52 -23.64 25.01
N ALA A 8 60.36 -22.86 23.99
CA ALA A 8 59.15 -22.11 23.76
C ALA A 8 58.05 -23.05 23.25
N ALA A 9 57.07 -23.26 24.07
CA ALA A 9 55.87 -23.94 23.65
C ALA A 9 55.00 -22.97 22.84
N LEU A 10 54.88 -23.23 21.57
CA LEU A 10 53.90 -22.54 20.73
C LEU A 10 52.54 -23.11 21.03
N ILE A 11 51.76 -22.34 21.77
CA ILE A 11 50.35 -22.62 21.94
C ILE A 11 49.69 -22.13 20.69
N GLY A 12 49.36 -23.05 19.80
CA GLY A 12 48.49 -22.76 18.68
C GLY A 12 47.08 -22.44 19.17
N ALA A 13 46.75 -21.18 19.19
CA ALA A 13 45.37 -20.80 19.39
C ALA A 13 44.58 -21.21 18.16
N ALA A 14 43.80 -22.26 18.28
CA ALA A 14 42.80 -22.60 17.30
C ALA A 14 41.72 -21.53 17.39
N VAL A 15 41.77 -20.55 16.51
CA VAL A 15 40.66 -19.61 16.31
C VAL A 15 39.57 -20.43 15.65
N GLY A 16 38.69 -20.95 16.45
CA GLY A 16 37.42 -21.48 15.95
C GLY A 16 36.64 -20.34 15.34
N SER A 17 36.65 -20.24 14.04
CA SER A 17 35.71 -19.37 13.34
C SER A 17 34.33 -19.93 13.59
N VAL A 18 33.67 -19.40 14.58
CA VAL A 18 32.22 -19.53 14.71
C VAL A 18 31.65 -18.75 13.56
N LEU A 19 31.40 -19.42 12.45
CA LEU A 19 30.46 -18.92 11.46
C LEU A 19 29.13 -18.88 12.16
N ALA A 20 28.82 -17.73 12.76
CA ALA A 20 27.46 -17.39 13.11
C ALA A 20 26.72 -17.35 11.79
N GLY A 21 26.14 -18.49 11.40
CA GLY A 21 25.18 -18.52 10.31
C GLY A 21 24.04 -17.61 10.72
N GLY A 22 24.11 -16.35 10.32
CA GLY A 22 22.98 -15.45 10.44
C GLY A 22 21.87 -16.07 9.60
N VAL A 23 20.90 -16.70 10.27
CA VAL A 23 19.63 -17.00 9.63
C VAL A 23 19.02 -15.65 9.32
N LEU A 24 19.21 -15.18 8.10
CA LEU A 24 18.41 -14.13 7.54
C LEU A 24 16.99 -14.68 7.47
N LEU A 25 16.26 -14.51 8.56
CA LEU A 25 14.82 -14.61 8.51
C LEU A 25 14.36 -13.50 7.56
N ALA A 26 14.21 -13.86 6.29
CA ALA A 26 13.46 -13.03 5.38
C ALA A 26 12.08 -12.87 6.00
N ARG A 27 11.85 -11.77 6.68
CA ARG A 27 10.51 -11.38 7.07
C ARG A 27 9.75 -11.27 5.77
N ALA A 28 8.79 -12.18 5.59
CA ALA A 28 7.78 -11.99 4.58
C ALA A 28 7.18 -10.62 4.83
N GLN A 29 7.60 -9.64 4.04
CA GLN A 29 6.96 -8.34 4.07
C GLN A 29 5.54 -8.58 3.61
N THR A 30 4.59 -8.40 4.53
CA THR A 30 3.20 -8.22 4.15
C THR A 30 3.21 -7.09 3.12
N PRO A 31 2.77 -7.34 1.87
CA PRO A 31 2.74 -6.25 0.90
C PRO A 31 1.94 -5.11 1.53
N ALA A 32 2.53 -3.93 1.58
CA ALA A 32 1.82 -2.73 1.97
C ALA A 32 0.54 -2.66 1.15
N ALA A 33 -0.60 -2.40 1.80
CA ALA A 33 -1.85 -2.23 1.09
C ALA A 33 -1.64 -1.23 -0.04
N ALA A 34 -1.98 -1.62 -1.27
CA ALA A 34 -1.86 -0.73 -2.41
C ALA A 34 -2.72 0.51 -2.19
N ALA A 35 -2.24 1.64 -2.64
CA ALA A 35 -2.90 2.92 -2.50
C ALA A 35 -3.01 3.60 -3.86
N ALA A 36 -4.15 4.25 -4.11
CA ALA A 36 -4.39 5.06 -5.29
C ALA A 36 -5.04 6.38 -4.90
N GLY A 37 -4.73 7.44 -5.62
CA GLY A 37 -5.25 8.77 -5.36
C GLY A 37 -6.13 9.30 -6.49
N VAL A 38 -7.19 10.01 -6.14
CA VAL A 38 -8.03 10.78 -7.04
C VAL A 38 -8.06 12.22 -6.56
N GLY A 39 -7.58 13.13 -7.39
CA GLY A 39 -7.71 14.56 -7.13
C GLY A 39 -9.09 15.07 -7.55
N ILE A 40 -9.64 15.98 -6.77
CA ILE A 40 -10.84 16.74 -7.14
C ILE A 40 -10.38 18.16 -7.41
N ASP A 41 -10.48 18.58 -8.66
CA ASP A 41 -10.04 19.89 -9.08
C ASP A 41 -10.87 20.36 -10.25
N ASN A 42 -11.23 21.63 -10.26
CA ASN A 42 -12.03 22.24 -11.31
C ASN A 42 -13.29 21.41 -11.66
N PHE A 43 -14.03 21.00 -10.62
CA PHE A 43 -15.27 20.21 -10.76
C PHE A 43 -15.09 18.89 -11.52
N THR A 44 -13.92 18.28 -11.45
CA THR A 44 -13.64 16.98 -12.06
C THR A 44 -12.94 16.05 -11.09
N PHE A 45 -13.14 14.75 -11.27
CA PHE A 45 -12.33 13.72 -10.66
C PHE A 45 -11.15 13.39 -11.57
N ASN A 46 -9.94 13.44 -11.06
CA ASN A 46 -8.74 13.21 -11.85
C ASN A 46 -7.80 12.20 -11.15
N PRO A 47 -7.56 11.04 -11.75
CA PRO A 47 -8.16 10.53 -12.99
C PRO A 47 -9.66 10.24 -12.84
N GLN A 48 -10.42 10.37 -13.92
CA GLN A 48 -11.86 10.06 -13.89
C GLN A 48 -12.12 8.56 -13.75
N THR A 49 -11.30 7.73 -14.35
CA THR A 49 -11.32 6.26 -14.22
C THR A 49 -10.01 5.79 -13.63
N VAL A 50 -10.10 5.00 -12.57
CA VAL A 50 -8.94 4.39 -11.91
C VAL A 50 -9.15 2.88 -11.85
N THR A 51 -8.15 2.13 -12.31
CA THR A 51 -8.12 0.67 -12.20
C THR A 51 -7.17 0.27 -11.09
N VAL A 52 -7.68 -0.50 -10.13
CA VAL A 52 -6.94 -0.95 -8.95
C VAL A 52 -7.11 -2.44 -8.73
N LYS A 53 -6.22 -3.04 -7.96
CA LYS A 53 -6.39 -4.43 -7.50
C LYS A 53 -7.26 -4.47 -6.25
N ALA A 54 -7.98 -5.57 -6.06
CA ALA A 54 -8.74 -5.81 -4.83
C ALA A 54 -7.82 -5.69 -3.60
N GLY A 55 -8.26 -5.00 -2.58
CA GLY A 55 -7.49 -4.65 -1.40
C GLY A 55 -6.85 -3.26 -1.45
N THR A 56 -7.01 -2.53 -2.54
CA THR A 56 -6.47 -1.17 -2.69
C THR A 56 -7.34 -0.16 -1.96
N THR A 57 -6.70 0.76 -1.24
CA THR A 57 -7.34 1.94 -0.67
C THR A 57 -7.26 3.10 -1.64
N VAL A 58 -8.41 3.62 -2.05
CA VAL A 58 -8.51 4.81 -2.89
C VAL A 58 -8.80 6.02 -2.00
N THR A 59 -8.04 7.08 -2.19
CA THR A 59 -8.19 8.35 -1.45
C THR A 59 -8.53 9.46 -2.42
N TRP A 60 -9.67 10.12 -2.18
CA TRP A 60 -10.06 11.34 -2.87
C TRP A 60 -9.64 12.54 -2.05
N THR A 61 -9.00 13.51 -2.68
CA THR A 61 -8.58 14.76 -2.03
C THR A 61 -9.16 15.94 -2.79
N ASN A 62 -9.88 16.79 -2.08
CA ASN A 62 -10.45 18.00 -2.68
C ASN A 62 -9.39 19.09 -2.80
N LYS A 63 -9.12 19.54 -4.01
CA LYS A 63 -8.20 20.64 -4.32
C LYS A 63 -8.93 21.90 -4.80
N ASP A 64 -10.26 21.84 -4.94
CA ASP A 64 -11.07 23.02 -5.21
C ASP A 64 -11.27 23.87 -3.95
N ASP A 65 -11.64 25.09 -4.15
CA ASP A 65 -11.99 26.05 -3.08
C ASP A 65 -13.48 25.98 -2.68
N ILE A 66 -14.20 24.98 -3.17
CA ILE A 66 -15.59 24.69 -2.82
C ILE A 66 -15.74 23.24 -2.37
N PRO A 67 -16.77 22.92 -1.56
CA PRO A 67 -16.98 21.57 -1.08
C PRO A 67 -17.38 20.59 -2.19
N HIS A 68 -16.91 19.37 -2.09
CA HIS A 68 -17.32 18.22 -2.89
C HIS A 68 -17.63 17.03 -1.99
N GLY A 69 -18.29 16.01 -2.51
CA GLY A 69 -18.59 14.80 -1.77
C GLY A 69 -18.66 13.59 -2.70
N ILE A 70 -18.41 12.41 -2.16
CA ILE A 70 -18.30 11.17 -2.92
C ILE A 70 -19.48 10.28 -2.54
N ALA A 71 -20.23 9.80 -3.54
CA ALA A 71 -21.28 8.84 -3.35
C ALA A 71 -21.25 7.78 -4.47
N ALA A 72 -21.34 6.52 -4.09
CA ALA A 72 -21.50 5.44 -5.07
C ALA A 72 -22.89 5.51 -5.70
N THR A 73 -22.97 5.33 -7.03
CA THR A 73 -24.23 5.40 -7.77
C THR A 73 -25.27 4.38 -7.28
N ASN A 74 -24.82 3.22 -6.83
CA ASN A 74 -25.68 2.13 -6.35
C ASN A 74 -25.50 1.83 -4.86
N ASN A 75 -24.99 2.77 -4.08
CA ASN A 75 -24.68 2.59 -2.66
C ASN A 75 -23.69 1.44 -2.36
N ALA A 76 -22.84 1.08 -3.33
CA ALA A 76 -21.87 0.00 -3.16
C ALA A 76 -20.80 0.28 -2.09
N PHE A 77 -20.60 1.54 -1.74
CA PHE A 77 -19.73 1.93 -0.62
C PHE A 77 -20.31 3.15 0.11
N LYS A 78 -19.81 3.38 1.32
CA LYS A 78 -20.28 4.44 2.18
C LYS A 78 -19.97 5.82 1.58
N ARG A 79 -20.97 6.70 1.59
CA ARG A 79 -20.84 8.10 1.17
C ARG A 79 -19.86 8.85 2.08
N SER A 80 -19.05 9.73 1.48
CA SER A 80 -18.20 10.63 2.25
C SER A 80 -19.01 11.73 2.96
N GLN A 81 -18.39 12.38 3.93
CA GLN A 81 -18.81 13.71 4.36
C GLN A 81 -18.50 14.72 3.24
N ALA A 82 -19.04 15.92 3.34
CA ALA A 82 -18.61 17.01 2.49
C ALA A 82 -17.14 17.31 2.76
N LEU A 83 -16.35 17.38 1.70
CA LEU A 83 -14.91 17.62 1.75
C LEU A 83 -14.66 19.09 1.42
N ASP A 84 -14.16 19.83 2.39
CA ASP A 84 -13.63 21.18 2.17
C ASP A 84 -12.26 21.10 1.48
N THR A 85 -11.69 22.24 1.12
CA THR A 85 -10.37 22.30 0.49
C THR A 85 -9.34 21.55 1.33
N ASP A 86 -8.57 20.68 0.68
CA ASP A 86 -7.56 19.79 1.25
C ASP A 86 -8.09 18.65 2.14
N ASP A 87 -9.39 18.53 2.33
CA ASP A 87 -9.97 17.36 2.96
C ASP A 87 -9.90 16.12 2.07
N SER A 88 -9.85 14.96 2.69
CA SER A 88 -9.76 13.68 2.00
C SER A 88 -10.79 12.68 2.53
N PHE A 89 -11.16 11.76 1.66
CA PHE A 89 -11.97 10.58 1.96
C PHE A 89 -11.30 9.35 1.37
N SER A 90 -11.28 8.26 2.12
CA SER A 90 -10.68 7.00 1.68
C SER A 90 -11.65 5.85 1.82
N PHE A 91 -11.58 4.92 0.87
CA PHE A 91 -12.31 3.65 0.92
C PHE A 91 -11.43 2.53 0.37
N THR A 92 -11.47 1.37 1.02
CA THR A 92 -10.73 0.18 0.59
C THR A 92 -11.65 -0.75 -0.19
N PHE A 93 -11.33 -0.99 -1.46
CA PHE A 93 -12.09 -1.84 -2.36
C PHE A 93 -11.58 -3.27 -2.30
N THR A 94 -12.35 -4.18 -1.71
CA THR A 94 -11.96 -5.59 -1.54
C THR A 94 -12.62 -6.54 -2.53
N THR A 95 -13.71 -6.14 -3.16
CA THR A 95 -14.47 -6.97 -4.08
C THR A 95 -14.26 -6.50 -5.52
N PRO A 96 -13.82 -7.36 -6.43
CA PRO A 96 -13.73 -7.02 -7.85
C PRO A 96 -15.06 -6.54 -8.42
N GLY A 97 -14.98 -5.58 -9.31
CA GLY A 97 -16.16 -5.02 -9.97
C GLY A 97 -15.90 -3.60 -10.49
N THR A 98 -16.91 -3.02 -11.09
CA THR A 98 -16.89 -1.65 -11.58
C THR A 98 -17.79 -0.79 -10.70
N TYR A 99 -17.21 0.24 -10.10
CA TYR A 99 -17.89 1.12 -9.15
C TYR A 99 -18.00 2.51 -9.73
N GLN A 100 -19.20 2.88 -10.16
CA GLN A 100 -19.48 4.25 -10.59
C GLN A 100 -19.81 5.10 -9.38
N TYR A 101 -19.33 6.34 -9.37
CA TYR A 101 -19.59 7.30 -8.31
C TYR A 101 -19.78 8.71 -8.87
N PHE A 102 -20.25 9.58 -8.05
CA PHE A 102 -20.52 10.97 -8.42
C PHE A 102 -20.32 11.89 -7.21
N CYS A 103 -20.21 13.18 -7.47
CA CYS A 103 -20.27 14.17 -6.41
C CYS A 103 -21.74 14.48 -6.08
N TYR A 104 -22.18 14.21 -4.85
CA TYR A 104 -23.56 14.42 -4.48
C TYR A 104 -23.94 15.91 -4.31
N ILE A 105 -22.94 16.81 -4.27
CA ILE A 105 -23.13 18.27 -4.26
C ILE A 105 -23.21 18.80 -5.68
N HIS A 106 -22.48 18.19 -6.61
CA HIS A 106 -22.42 18.57 -8.03
C HIS A 106 -22.61 17.31 -8.90
N PRO A 107 -23.85 16.84 -9.09
CA PRO A 107 -24.11 15.50 -9.65
C PRO A 107 -23.61 15.23 -11.08
N HIS A 108 -23.21 16.27 -11.81
CA HIS A 108 -22.59 16.11 -13.13
C HIS A 108 -21.14 15.62 -13.06
N MET A 109 -20.48 15.75 -11.90
CA MET A 109 -19.16 15.21 -11.66
C MET A 109 -19.28 13.72 -11.42
N THR A 110 -18.69 12.92 -12.31
CA THR A 110 -18.76 11.45 -12.24
C THR A 110 -17.36 10.84 -12.36
N GLY A 111 -17.20 9.67 -11.78
CA GLY A 111 -15.98 8.88 -11.86
C GLY A 111 -16.26 7.40 -11.79
N THR A 112 -15.22 6.61 -12.02
CA THR A 112 -15.31 5.15 -12.02
C THR A 112 -14.07 4.55 -11.38
N ILE A 113 -14.27 3.60 -10.47
CA ILE A 113 -13.21 2.74 -9.94
C ILE A 113 -13.44 1.34 -10.50
N VAL A 114 -12.45 0.81 -11.21
CA VAL A 114 -12.43 -0.57 -11.69
C VAL A 114 -11.55 -1.37 -10.74
N VAL A 115 -12.13 -2.37 -10.08
CA VAL A 115 -11.42 -3.23 -9.15
C VAL A 115 -11.24 -4.59 -9.80
N GLU A 116 -9.99 -4.96 -10.03
CA GLU A 116 -9.60 -6.25 -10.57
C GLU A 116 -9.26 -7.23 -9.45
N ALA A 117 -9.38 -8.52 -9.73
CA ALA A 117 -8.97 -9.55 -8.79
C ALA A 117 -7.51 -9.35 -8.36
N ALA A 118 -7.22 -9.58 -7.08
CA ALA A 118 -5.85 -9.53 -6.57
C ALA A 118 -4.99 -10.59 -7.28
N THR A 119 -3.78 -10.19 -7.73
CA THR A 119 -2.82 -11.12 -8.32
C THR A 119 -2.17 -11.96 -7.21
N GLY A 120 -2.18 -13.29 -7.33
CA GLY A 120 -1.44 -14.18 -6.43
C GLY A 120 -2.24 -15.35 -5.86
N SER A 121 -3.52 -15.50 -6.15
CA SER A 121 -4.27 -16.72 -5.86
C SER A 121 -4.21 -17.64 -7.07
N ASN A 122 -3.06 -18.30 -7.28
CA ASN A 122 -3.03 -19.49 -8.08
C ASN A 122 -3.65 -20.63 -7.25
N THR A 123 -4.95 -20.66 -7.14
CA THR A 123 -5.66 -21.89 -6.92
C THR A 123 -5.73 -22.60 -8.26
N THR A 124 -4.69 -23.34 -8.55
CA THR A 124 -4.81 -24.40 -9.56
C THR A 124 -5.79 -25.43 -9.00
N PRO A 125 -6.87 -25.74 -9.68
CA PRO A 125 -7.75 -26.82 -9.26
C PRO A 125 -7.01 -28.17 -9.31
#